data_bf2fa6c4fb5556a0491cca46a05f5c98
#
_entry.id   bf2fa6c4fb5556a0491cca46a05f5c98
#
_cell.length_a   1.000
_cell.length_b   1.000
_cell.length_c   1.000
_cell.angle_alpha   90.00
_cell.angle_beta   90.00
_cell.angle_gamma   90.00
#
_symmetry.space_group_name_H-M   'P 1'
#
loop_
_entity.id
_entity.type
_entity.pdbx_description
1 polymer ?
#
loop_
_entity_poly.entity_id
_entity_poly.type
_entity_poly.pdbx_seq_one_letter_code
_entity_poly.pdbx_strand_id
1 'polypeptide(L)'
;MFEFADNAAKNGFAVIVAGAGGSAHLPGMVASMSPLPVIGVPVKSSNSIDGWDSVLSILQMPGGVPVATVALNGAKNAGILAAQIIGSHDKCVLDKIIFYKESLKEAVNKASNGLKK
;
A
#
# COMPACT_ATOMS: atom_id res chain seq x y z
N MET A 1 3.63 -1.05 19.44
CA MET A 1 3.46 -0.34 18.14
C MET A 1 4.57 0.69 17.91
N PHE A 2 4.82 1.58 18.84
CA PHE A 2 5.86 2.62 18.67
C PHE A 2 7.25 2.01 18.52
N GLU A 3 7.59 1.02 19.32
CA GLU A 3 8.87 0.32 19.20
C GLU A 3 9.04 -0.35 17.85
N PHE A 4 7.97 -0.94 17.30
CA PHE A 4 8.01 -1.57 15.99
C PHE A 4 8.33 -0.53 14.91
N ALA A 5 7.64 0.59 14.89
CA ALA A 5 7.85 1.62 13.88
C ALA A 5 9.26 2.20 13.95
N ASP A 6 9.76 2.46 15.17
CA ASP A 6 11.10 3.02 15.38
C ASP A 6 12.19 2.02 14.97
N ASN A 7 11.98 0.72 15.19
CA ASN A 7 13.00 -0.31 14.97
C ASN A 7 12.84 -1.06 13.64
N ALA A 8 11.80 -0.78 12.85
CA ALA A 8 11.53 -1.55 11.63
C ALA A 8 12.71 -1.53 10.66
N ALA A 9 13.31 -0.37 10.42
CA ALA A 9 14.47 -0.25 9.54
C ALA A 9 15.67 -1.03 10.07
N LYS A 10 15.90 -0.98 11.39
CA LYS A 10 17.01 -1.68 12.03
C LYS A 10 16.84 -3.19 11.96
N ASN A 11 15.60 -3.68 11.90
CA ASN A 11 15.29 -5.10 11.82
C ASN A 11 15.24 -5.63 10.39
N GLY A 12 15.63 -4.83 9.40
CA GLY A 12 15.76 -5.28 8.02
C GLY A 12 14.49 -5.18 7.19
N PHE A 13 13.43 -4.56 7.68
CA PHE A 13 12.24 -4.31 6.90
C PHE A 13 12.51 -3.20 5.87
N ALA A 14 11.86 -3.27 4.70
CA ALA A 14 12.06 -2.31 3.62
C ALA A 14 10.87 -1.37 3.43
N VAL A 15 9.67 -1.79 3.83
CA VAL A 15 8.43 -1.04 3.65
C VAL A 15 7.42 -1.50 4.69
N ILE A 16 6.53 -0.60 5.10
CA ILE A 16 5.47 -0.93 6.06
C ILE A 16 4.12 -0.69 5.39
N VAL A 17 3.22 -1.67 5.49
CA VAL A 17 1.82 -1.53 5.07
C VAL A 17 0.98 -1.45 6.33
N ALA A 18 0.20 -0.39 6.45
CA ALA A 18 -0.65 -0.16 7.63
C ALA A 18 -2.10 0.10 7.20
N GLY A 19 -3.01 -0.72 7.71
CA GLY A 19 -4.44 -0.56 7.47
C GLY A 19 -5.13 0.05 8.68
N ALA A 20 -6.11 0.91 8.46
CA ALA A 20 -6.91 1.49 9.53
C ALA A 20 -8.28 1.93 9.03
N GLY A 21 -9.29 1.74 9.89
CA GLY A 21 -10.66 2.21 9.64
C GLY A 21 -10.99 3.44 10.46
N GLY A 22 -12.15 4.05 10.17
CA GLY A 22 -12.58 5.25 10.86
C GLY A 22 -11.60 6.41 10.68
N SER A 23 -11.23 7.06 11.77
CA SER A 23 -10.18 8.09 11.77
C SER A 23 -8.81 7.39 11.70
N ALA A 24 -8.33 7.16 10.51
CA ALA A 24 -7.20 6.29 10.23
C ALA A 24 -5.84 6.96 10.54
N HIS A 25 -5.49 7.06 11.83
CA HIS A 25 -4.25 7.70 12.27
C HIS A 25 -3.04 6.78 12.29
N LEU A 26 -3.25 5.45 12.27
CA LEU A 26 -2.14 4.49 12.42
C LEU A 26 -1.06 4.65 11.34
N PRO A 27 -1.38 4.73 10.03
CA PRO A 27 -0.34 4.93 9.02
C PRO A 27 0.48 6.19 9.23
N GLY A 28 -0.15 7.30 9.62
CA GLY A 28 0.52 8.55 9.90
C GLY A 28 1.45 8.47 11.11
N MET A 29 1.01 7.81 12.17
CA MET A 29 1.83 7.60 13.36
C MET A 29 3.07 6.78 13.03
N VAL A 30 2.90 5.70 12.28
CA VAL A 30 4.02 4.85 11.85
C VAL A 30 4.98 5.64 10.96
N ALA A 31 4.45 6.42 10.01
CA ALA A 31 5.26 7.21 9.10
C ALA A 31 6.08 8.29 9.82
N SER A 32 5.54 8.87 10.91
CA SER A 32 6.26 9.88 11.69
C SER A 32 7.42 9.29 12.49
N MET A 33 7.40 7.99 12.76
CA MET A 33 8.36 7.31 13.62
C MET A 33 9.36 6.44 12.87
N SER A 34 9.10 6.11 11.62
CA SER A 34 9.97 5.23 10.84
C SER A 34 10.52 5.95 9.62
N PRO A 35 11.80 5.73 9.25
CA PRO A 35 12.35 6.23 7.99
C PRO A 35 11.89 5.45 6.78
N LEU A 36 11.23 4.30 6.96
CA LEU A 36 10.80 3.45 5.87
C LEU A 36 9.56 4.02 5.16
N PRO A 37 9.39 3.72 3.86
CA PRO A 37 8.16 4.04 3.18
C PRO A 37 6.96 3.36 3.87
N VAL A 38 5.87 4.12 4.05
CA VAL A 38 4.63 3.61 4.62
C VAL A 38 3.53 3.67 3.58
N ILE A 39 2.82 2.57 3.40
CA ILE A 39 1.65 2.48 2.53
C ILE A 39 0.43 2.36 3.43
N GLY A 40 -0.48 3.33 3.32
CA GLY A 40 -1.72 3.33 4.08
C GLY A 40 -2.85 2.68 3.30
N VAL A 41 -3.58 1.79 3.96
CA VAL A 41 -4.77 1.14 3.40
C VAL A 41 -5.98 1.64 4.17
N PRO A 42 -6.80 2.53 3.60
CA PRO A 42 -8.04 2.91 4.26
C PRO A 42 -9.00 1.75 4.23
N VAL A 43 -9.59 1.43 5.37
CA VAL A 43 -10.53 0.32 5.53
C VAL A 43 -11.88 0.88 5.94
N LYS A 44 -12.95 0.43 5.28
CA LYS A 44 -14.30 0.81 5.66
C LYS A 44 -14.64 0.14 6.98
N SER A 45 -15.07 0.93 7.95
CA SER A 45 -15.50 0.44 9.26
C SER A 45 -16.98 0.77 9.49
N SER A 46 -17.58 0.15 10.50
CA SER A 46 -18.98 0.41 10.86
C SER A 46 -19.22 1.87 11.28
N ASN A 47 -18.16 2.59 11.67
CA ASN A 47 -18.24 3.98 12.11
C ASN A 47 -17.93 4.98 11.01
N SER A 48 -17.62 4.51 9.79
CA SER A 48 -17.25 5.41 8.69
C SER A 48 -18.44 5.67 7.77
N ILE A 49 -18.47 6.88 7.20
CA ILE A 49 -19.45 7.26 6.19
C ILE A 49 -18.87 6.86 4.83
N ASP A 50 -19.23 5.68 4.35
CA ASP A 50 -18.77 5.12 3.08
C ASP A 50 -17.23 5.01 2.97
N GLY A 51 -16.52 5.06 4.09
CA GLY A 51 -15.07 4.97 4.11
C GLY A 51 -14.32 6.25 3.80
N TRP A 52 -15.01 7.34 3.49
CA TRP A 52 -14.37 8.61 3.12
C TRP A 52 -13.53 9.21 4.26
N ASP A 53 -13.97 9.06 5.50
CA ASP A 53 -13.22 9.55 6.66
C ASP A 53 -11.88 8.84 6.78
N SER A 54 -11.81 7.54 6.52
CA SER A 54 -10.55 6.77 6.50
C SER A 54 -9.62 7.26 5.40
N VAL A 55 -10.14 7.44 4.19
CA VAL A 55 -9.36 7.93 3.04
C VAL A 55 -8.80 9.31 3.33
N LEU A 56 -9.65 10.24 3.77
CA LEU A 56 -9.23 11.62 4.03
C LEU A 56 -8.20 11.71 5.15
N SER A 57 -8.35 10.90 6.20
CA SER A 57 -7.40 10.91 7.33
C SER A 57 -5.99 10.47 6.89
N ILE A 58 -5.90 9.51 5.96
CA ILE A 58 -4.60 9.03 5.48
C ILE A 58 -3.99 10.01 4.47
N LEU A 59 -4.82 10.62 3.60
CA LEU A 59 -4.34 11.53 2.55
C LEU A 59 -3.82 12.85 3.12
N GLN A 60 -4.39 13.35 4.21
CA GLN A 60 -4.04 14.65 4.76
C GLN A 60 -2.87 14.55 5.73
N MET A 61 -1.68 14.32 5.19
CA MET A 61 -0.45 14.26 5.99
C MET A 61 0.29 15.60 5.94
N PRO A 62 0.95 15.98 7.05
CA PRO A 62 1.75 17.22 7.06
C PRO A 62 2.98 17.09 6.17
N GLY A 63 3.52 18.23 5.75
CA GLY A 63 4.77 18.25 5.00
C GLY A 63 5.88 17.58 5.78
N GLY A 64 6.63 16.73 5.13
CA GLY A 64 7.73 15.98 5.74
C GLY A 64 7.38 14.58 6.24
N VAL A 65 6.09 14.22 6.28
CA VAL A 65 5.64 12.90 6.73
C VAL A 65 4.70 12.29 5.68
N PRO A 66 5.25 11.79 4.56
CA PRO A 66 4.40 11.24 3.49
C PRO A 66 3.93 9.82 3.78
N VAL A 67 2.70 9.53 3.38
CA VAL A 67 2.13 8.18 3.38
C VAL A 67 1.56 7.92 1.99
N ALA A 68 2.02 6.86 1.33
CA ALA A 68 1.44 6.44 0.06
C ALA A 68 0.10 5.76 0.36
N THR A 69 -0.96 6.17 -0.32
CA THR A 69 -2.31 5.68 -0.02
C THR A 69 -2.88 4.93 -1.22
N VAL A 70 -3.41 3.74 -0.98
CA VAL A 70 -4.13 2.96 -1.98
C VAL A 70 -5.63 3.17 -1.82
N ALA A 71 -6.42 2.58 -2.71
CA ALA A 71 -7.87 2.70 -2.66
C ALA A 71 -8.45 2.08 -1.38
N LEU A 72 -9.68 2.49 -1.04
CA LEU A 72 -10.42 1.93 0.09
C LEU A 72 -10.46 0.40 -0.02
N ASN A 73 -10.12 -0.29 1.05
CA ASN A 73 -10.01 -1.76 1.11
C ASN A 73 -8.99 -2.35 0.12
N GLY A 74 -8.05 -1.55 -0.38
CA GLY A 74 -7.08 -1.94 -1.41
C GLY A 74 -5.85 -2.65 -0.90
N ALA A 75 -5.98 -3.59 0.04
CA ALA A 75 -4.84 -4.30 0.62
C ALA A 75 -4.01 -5.05 -0.43
N LYS A 76 -4.66 -5.62 -1.45
CA LYS A 76 -3.96 -6.30 -2.54
C LYS A 76 -3.01 -5.35 -3.28
N ASN A 77 -3.48 -4.17 -3.63
CA ASN A 77 -2.65 -3.18 -4.31
C ASN A 77 -1.55 -2.63 -3.39
N ALA A 78 -1.81 -2.53 -2.10
CA ALA A 78 -0.78 -2.15 -1.15
C ALA A 78 0.36 -3.18 -1.12
N GLY A 79 0.03 -4.48 -1.11
CA GLY A 79 1.01 -5.55 -1.18
C GLY A 79 1.81 -5.53 -2.48
N ILE A 80 1.16 -5.28 -3.61
CA ILE A 80 1.83 -5.17 -4.91
C ILE A 80 2.78 -3.97 -4.91
N LEU A 81 2.32 -2.81 -4.42
CA LEU A 81 3.16 -1.61 -4.34
C LEU A 81 4.37 -1.84 -3.43
N ALA A 82 4.17 -2.51 -2.29
CA ALA A 82 5.27 -2.86 -1.40
C ALA A 82 6.30 -3.73 -2.12
N ALA A 83 5.85 -4.73 -2.88
CA ALA A 83 6.74 -5.58 -3.68
C ALA A 83 7.47 -4.77 -4.75
N GLN A 84 6.83 -3.80 -5.37
CA GLN A 84 7.48 -2.93 -6.35
C GLN A 84 8.57 -2.06 -5.71
N ILE A 85 8.31 -1.56 -4.50
CA ILE A 85 9.32 -0.79 -3.75
C ILE A 85 10.54 -1.67 -3.47
N ILE A 86 10.33 -2.88 -2.99
CA ILE A 86 11.41 -3.84 -2.74
C ILE A 86 12.12 -4.20 -4.05
N GLY A 87 11.35 -4.45 -5.10
CA GLY A 87 11.88 -4.83 -6.42
C GLY A 87 12.73 -3.76 -7.08
N SER A 88 12.62 -2.51 -6.65
CA SER A 88 13.50 -1.44 -7.17
C SER A 88 14.98 -1.67 -6.82
N HIS A 89 15.26 -2.48 -5.81
CA HIS A 89 16.60 -2.84 -5.38
C HIS A 89 16.86 -4.34 -5.27
N ASP A 90 15.88 -5.16 -5.60
CA ASP A 90 15.99 -6.62 -5.54
C ASP A 90 15.52 -7.22 -6.86
N LYS A 91 16.47 -7.75 -7.62
CA LYS A 91 16.21 -8.28 -8.96
C LYS A 91 15.26 -9.47 -8.94
N CYS A 92 15.36 -10.34 -7.95
CA CYS A 92 14.46 -11.49 -7.85
C CYS A 92 13.00 -11.06 -7.68
N VAL A 93 12.76 -10.05 -6.85
CA VAL A 93 11.41 -9.51 -6.65
C VAL A 93 10.95 -8.78 -7.91
N LEU A 94 11.83 -7.99 -8.52
CA LEU A 94 11.51 -7.28 -9.75
C LEU A 94 11.08 -8.24 -10.87
N ASP A 95 11.79 -9.35 -11.03
CA ASP A 95 11.47 -10.37 -12.04
C ASP A 95 10.06 -10.96 -11.80
N LYS A 96 9.70 -11.19 -10.55
CA LYS A 96 8.35 -11.66 -10.19
C LYS A 96 7.28 -10.63 -10.51
N ILE A 97 7.57 -9.34 -10.28
CA ILE A 97 6.65 -8.25 -10.62
C ILE A 97 6.47 -8.16 -12.14
N ILE A 98 7.54 -8.28 -12.90
CA ILE A 98 7.49 -8.26 -14.37
C ILE A 98 6.60 -9.41 -14.87
N PHE A 99 6.79 -10.61 -14.34
CA PHE A 99 5.96 -11.77 -14.69
C PHE A 99 4.50 -11.53 -14.36
N TYR A 100 4.21 -10.98 -13.18
CA TYR A 100 2.86 -10.66 -12.75
C TYR A 100 2.19 -9.66 -13.71
N LYS A 101 2.90 -8.59 -14.07
CA LYS A 101 2.37 -7.57 -15.00
C LYS A 101 2.11 -8.14 -16.38
N GLU A 102 2.95 -9.05 -16.86
CA GLU A 102 2.71 -9.72 -18.14
C GLU A 102 1.47 -10.61 -18.08
N SER A 103 1.24 -11.32 -16.97
CA SER A 103 0.02 -12.14 -16.82
C SER A 103 -1.24 -11.29 -16.80
N LEU A 104 -1.19 -10.07 -16.26
CA LEU A 104 -2.32 -9.14 -16.33
C LEU A 104 -2.61 -8.71 -17.77
N LYS A 105 -1.59 -8.44 -18.56
CA LYS A 105 -1.74 -8.07 -19.97
C LYS A 105 -2.39 -9.21 -20.76
N GLU A 106 -1.95 -10.44 -20.55
CA GLU A 106 -2.55 -11.62 -21.20
C GLU A 106 -4.01 -11.77 -20.83
N ALA A 107 -4.37 -11.58 -19.57
CA ALA A 107 -5.77 -11.66 -19.13
C ALA A 107 -6.63 -10.59 -19.80
N VAL A 108 -6.14 -9.37 -19.95
CA VAL A 108 -6.84 -8.29 -20.66
C VAL A 108 -7.00 -8.62 -22.13
N ASN A 109 -5.95 -9.12 -22.78
CA ASN A 109 -6.00 -9.49 -24.20
C ASN A 109 -7.01 -10.62 -24.45
N LYS A 110 -7.07 -11.63 -23.59
CA LYS A 110 -8.05 -12.71 -23.69
C LYS A 110 -9.47 -12.18 -23.55
N ALA A 111 -9.71 -11.29 -22.59
CA ALA A 111 -11.03 -10.69 -22.40
C ALA A 111 -11.42 -9.85 -23.61
N SER A 112 -10.50 -9.05 -24.16
CA SER A 112 -10.74 -8.23 -25.34
C SER A 112 -11.06 -9.11 -26.57
N ASN A 113 -10.30 -10.19 -26.78
CA ASN A 113 -10.54 -11.11 -27.89
C ASN A 113 -11.87 -11.84 -27.74
N GLY A 114 -12.27 -12.20 -26.54
CA GLY A 114 -13.57 -12.80 -26.26
C GLY A 114 -14.73 -11.87 -26.58
N LEU A 115 -14.57 -10.57 -26.35
CA LEU A 115 -15.60 -9.57 -26.65
C LEU A 115 -15.75 -9.28 -28.12
N LYS A 116 -14.72 -9.54 -28.94
CA LYS A 116 -14.77 -9.32 -30.38
C LYS A 116 -15.44 -10.45 -31.16
N LYS A 117 -15.75 -11.52 -30.50
CA LYS A 117 -16.48 -12.64 -31.09
C LYS A 117 -17.98 -12.44 -30.90
#